data_802a724fafe8e3e6c9a0ae5e2173b127
#
_entry.id   802a724fafe8e3e6c9a0ae5e2173b127
#
_cell.length_a   1.000
_cell.length_b   1.000
_cell.length_c   1.000
_cell.angle_alpha   90.00
_cell.angle_beta   90.00
_cell.angle_gamma   90.00
#
_symmetry.space_group_name_H-M   'P 1'
#
loop_
_entity.id
_entity.type
_entity.pdbx_description
1 polymer ?
#
loop_
_entity_poly.entity_id
_entity_poly.type
_entity_poly.pdbx_seq_one_letter_code
_entity_poly.pdbx_strand_id
1 'polypeptide(L)'
;MADHLNNKPYGAWIAIDIAKDFNAVLSETKEGKRQHFRMANSASDHDRFLSYLRTLPSPCIIGFEATGNYHRALGHRLVAAGFEVCFISSVASARYREVMFNSWDKNDPKDAAVLLELLK
;
A
#
# COMPACT_ATOMS: atom_id res chain seq x y z
N MET A 1 -13.76 12.06 19.34
CA MET A 1 -12.55 11.58 18.79
C MET A 1 -12.56 11.60 17.28
N ALA A 2 -11.61 12.25 16.76
CA ALA A 2 -11.55 12.42 15.33
C ALA A 2 -11.34 11.11 14.58
N ASP A 3 -10.79 10.14 15.25
CA ASP A 3 -10.48 8.88 14.62
C ASP A 3 -11.70 8.06 14.26
N HIS A 4 -12.86 8.38 14.78
CA HIS A 4 -14.06 7.70 14.28
C HIS A 4 -14.30 8.01 12.82
N LEU A 5 -13.81 9.16 12.32
CA LEU A 5 -13.87 9.49 10.91
C LEU A 5 -12.89 8.64 10.10
N ASN A 6 -11.77 8.26 10.72
CA ASN A 6 -10.74 7.45 10.10
C ASN A 6 -10.84 5.99 10.52
N ASN A 7 -11.84 5.69 11.34
CA ASN A 7 -11.97 4.40 11.97
C ASN A 7 -12.94 3.52 11.16
N LYS A 8 -12.72 3.50 9.85
CA LYS A 8 -13.53 2.66 8.99
C LYS A 8 -13.22 1.20 9.26
N PRO A 9 -14.22 0.34 9.20
CA PRO A 9 -14.03 -1.09 9.46
C PRO A 9 -13.42 -1.79 8.24
N TYR A 10 -12.16 -1.47 7.95
CA TYR A 10 -11.46 -2.14 6.84
C TYR A 10 -11.22 -3.59 7.18
N GLY A 11 -11.40 -4.45 6.19
CA GLY A 11 -11.06 -5.85 6.30
C GLY A 11 -9.59 -6.09 6.02
N ALA A 12 -8.96 -5.22 5.23
CA ALA A 12 -7.54 -5.35 4.90
C ALA A 12 -6.93 -4.00 4.56
N TRP A 13 -5.64 -3.87 4.85
CA TRP A 13 -4.81 -2.72 4.51
C TRP A 13 -3.70 -3.21 3.59
N ILE A 14 -3.47 -2.52 2.47
CA ILE A 14 -2.48 -2.90 1.50
C ILE A 14 -1.56 -1.71 1.23
N ALA A 15 -0.29 -1.88 1.50
CA ALA A 15 0.72 -0.86 1.25
C ALA A 15 1.54 -1.26 0.03
N ILE A 16 1.79 -0.30 -0.86
CA ILE A 16 2.55 -0.54 -2.08
C ILE A 16 3.66 0.48 -2.18
N ASP A 17 4.90 0.00 -2.18
CA ASP A 17 6.06 0.81 -2.46
C ASP A 17 6.31 0.74 -3.96
N ILE A 18 6.01 1.85 -4.65
CA ILE A 18 6.02 1.91 -6.11
C ILE A 18 7.44 2.21 -6.60
N ALA A 19 7.89 1.42 -7.57
CA ALA A 19 9.14 1.66 -8.25
C ALA A 19 8.93 1.51 -9.76
N LYS A 20 10.00 1.75 -10.53
CA LYS A 20 9.89 1.76 -11.98
C LYS A 20 9.45 0.40 -12.55
N ASP A 21 10.12 -0.65 -12.15
CA ASP A 21 9.91 -1.97 -12.74
C ASP A 21 9.08 -2.88 -11.86
N PHE A 22 9.32 -2.86 -10.57
CA PHE A 22 8.63 -3.73 -9.60
C PHE A 22 8.17 -2.93 -8.40
N ASN A 23 7.02 -3.30 -7.88
CA ASN A 23 6.48 -2.72 -6.67
C ASN A 23 6.53 -3.74 -5.55
N ALA A 24 6.82 -3.29 -4.33
CA ALA A 24 6.75 -4.15 -3.15
C ALA A 24 5.37 -3.98 -2.52
N VAL A 25 4.66 -5.09 -2.33
CA VAL A 25 3.31 -5.09 -1.79
C VAL A 25 3.32 -5.80 -0.44
N LEU A 26 2.70 -5.17 0.55
CA LEU A 26 2.49 -5.79 1.86
C LEU A 26 1.03 -5.61 2.24
N SER A 27 0.34 -6.70 2.50
CA SER A 27 -1.04 -6.67 2.93
C SER A 27 -1.17 -7.22 4.34
N GLU A 28 -2.17 -6.71 5.06
CA GLU A 28 -2.51 -7.22 6.38
C GLU A 28 -4.02 -7.23 6.52
N THR A 29 -4.58 -8.36 6.93
CA THR A 29 -6.01 -8.45 7.21
C THR A 29 -6.27 -8.02 8.66
N LYS A 30 -7.53 -7.75 8.98
CA LYS A 30 -7.90 -7.37 10.35
C LYS A 30 -7.64 -8.50 11.35
N GLU A 31 -7.51 -9.73 10.87
CA GLU A 31 -7.12 -10.87 11.70
C GLU A 31 -5.61 -10.96 11.91
N GLY A 32 -4.86 -10.07 11.29
CA GLY A 32 -3.41 -10.04 11.43
C GLY A 32 -2.64 -10.89 10.43
N LYS A 33 -3.30 -11.44 9.44
CA LYS A 33 -2.63 -12.23 8.41
C LYS A 33 -1.92 -11.32 7.43
N ARG A 34 -0.61 -11.51 7.27
CA ARG A 34 0.22 -10.71 6.37
C ARG A 34 0.69 -11.50 5.19
N GLN A 35 0.80 -10.82 4.04
CA GLN A 35 1.42 -11.36 2.83
C GLN A 35 2.29 -10.29 2.21
N HIS A 36 3.45 -10.70 1.73
CA HIS A 36 4.41 -9.79 1.10
C HIS A 36 4.84 -10.38 -0.23
N PHE A 37 4.77 -9.59 -1.30
CA PHE A 37 5.18 -10.04 -2.62
C PHE A 37 5.58 -8.86 -3.49
N ARG A 38 6.20 -9.17 -4.62
CA ARG A 38 6.58 -8.18 -5.62
C ARG A 38 5.62 -8.28 -6.80
N MET A 39 5.34 -7.13 -7.40
CA MET A 39 4.43 -7.03 -8.54
C MET A 39 5.11 -6.18 -9.61
N ALA A 40 5.20 -6.69 -10.83
CA ALA A 40 5.74 -5.92 -11.94
C ALA A 40 4.74 -4.85 -12.37
N ASN A 41 5.26 -3.77 -12.97
CA ASN A 41 4.42 -2.73 -13.55
C ASN A 41 3.97 -3.12 -14.95
N SER A 42 3.17 -4.15 -15.02
CA SER A 42 2.62 -4.65 -16.29
C SER A 42 1.12 -4.86 -16.15
N ALA A 43 0.42 -4.80 -17.28
CA ALA A 43 -1.03 -4.99 -17.27
C ALA A 43 -1.42 -6.35 -16.68
N SER A 44 -0.67 -7.40 -17.02
CA SER A 44 -0.99 -8.74 -16.52
C SER A 44 -0.80 -8.87 -15.01
N ASP A 45 0.26 -8.25 -14.46
CA ASP A 45 0.48 -8.28 -13.02
C ASP A 45 -0.55 -7.41 -12.29
N HIS A 46 -0.93 -6.27 -12.87
CA HIS A 46 -2.00 -5.46 -12.30
C HIS A 46 -3.32 -6.23 -12.26
N ASP A 47 -3.63 -6.98 -13.31
CA ASP A 47 -4.86 -7.78 -13.33
C ASP A 47 -4.83 -8.87 -12.27
N ARG A 48 -3.69 -9.52 -12.09
CA ARG A 48 -3.52 -10.53 -11.02
C ARG A 48 -3.66 -9.88 -9.65
N PHE A 49 -3.14 -8.68 -9.48
CA PHE A 49 -3.25 -7.96 -8.21
C PHE A 49 -4.71 -7.62 -7.90
N LEU A 50 -5.47 -7.15 -8.89
CA LEU A 50 -6.89 -6.88 -8.69
C LEU A 50 -7.64 -8.14 -8.28
N SER A 51 -7.33 -9.27 -8.91
CA SER A 51 -7.93 -10.56 -8.53
C SER A 51 -7.57 -10.94 -7.10
N TYR A 52 -6.32 -10.73 -6.73
CA TYR A 52 -5.86 -10.99 -5.35
C TYR A 52 -6.64 -10.14 -4.34
N LEU A 53 -6.82 -8.85 -4.62
CA LEU A 53 -7.54 -7.96 -3.72
C LEU A 53 -8.97 -8.43 -3.48
N ARG A 54 -9.60 -9.02 -4.50
CA ARG A 54 -10.96 -9.53 -4.36
C ARG A 54 -11.07 -10.75 -3.48
N THR A 55 -9.95 -11.40 -3.15
CA THR A 55 -9.92 -12.51 -2.20
C THR A 55 -9.78 -12.06 -0.76
N LEU A 56 -9.44 -10.80 -0.53
CA LEU A 56 -9.24 -10.28 0.82
C LEU A 56 -10.56 -9.82 1.43
N PRO A 57 -10.64 -9.80 2.78
CA PRO A 57 -11.83 -9.25 3.43
C PRO A 57 -12.05 -7.80 3.02
N SER A 58 -13.27 -7.47 2.62
CA SER A 58 -13.59 -6.10 2.23
C SER A 58 -14.19 -5.34 3.41
N PRO A 59 -14.12 -4.01 3.38
CA PRO A 59 -13.47 -3.20 2.36
C PRO A 59 -11.96 -3.16 2.54
N CYS A 60 -11.25 -2.95 1.42
CA CYS A 60 -9.81 -2.79 1.44
C CYS A 60 -9.44 -1.32 1.25
N ILE A 61 -8.33 -0.90 1.88
CA ILE A 61 -7.72 0.38 1.56
C ILE A 61 -6.31 0.14 1.06
N ILE A 62 -5.94 0.79 -0.04
CA ILE A 62 -4.63 0.64 -0.66
C ILE A 62 -3.88 1.96 -0.55
N GLY A 63 -2.67 1.92 0.01
CA GLY A 63 -1.84 3.10 0.17
C GLY A 63 -0.57 3.03 -0.65
N PHE A 64 -0.24 4.14 -1.31
CA PHE A 64 0.99 4.33 -2.07
C PHE A 64 1.78 5.49 -1.50
N GLU A 65 3.10 5.40 -1.61
CA GLU A 65 3.91 6.61 -1.56
C GLU A 65 3.98 7.17 -2.97
N ALA A 66 3.54 8.41 -3.16
CA ALA A 66 3.49 9.02 -4.48
C ALA A 66 4.88 9.54 -4.87
N THR A 67 5.63 8.72 -5.61
CA THR A 67 6.95 9.10 -6.13
C THR A 67 6.94 8.93 -7.65
N GLY A 68 7.34 9.99 -8.36
CA GLY A 68 7.35 9.96 -9.81
C GLY A 68 5.97 9.70 -10.39
N ASN A 69 5.93 9.05 -11.55
CA ASN A 69 4.69 8.78 -12.28
C ASN A 69 4.31 7.32 -12.36
N TYR A 70 5.11 6.44 -11.76
CA TYR A 70 4.93 4.99 -11.93
C TYR A 70 3.66 4.45 -11.29
N HIS A 71 3.08 5.20 -10.35
CA HIS A 71 1.86 4.78 -9.67
C HIS A 71 0.58 5.00 -10.49
N ARG A 72 0.65 5.82 -11.55
CA ARG A 72 -0.56 6.30 -12.23
C ARG A 72 -1.40 5.20 -12.84
N ALA A 73 -0.79 4.29 -13.59
CA ALA A 73 -1.53 3.23 -14.26
C ALA A 73 -2.22 2.32 -13.25
N LEU A 74 -1.49 1.90 -12.22
CA LEU A 74 -2.05 1.04 -11.18
C LEU A 74 -3.13 1.78 -10.39
N GLY A 75 -2.87 3.02 -9.98
CA GLY A 75 -3.84 3.81 -9.24
C GLY A 75 -5.14 4.00 -10.00
N HIS A 76 -5.05 4.29 -11.29
CA HIS A 76 -6.24 4.44 -12.13
C HIS A 76 -7.05 3.14 -12.18
N ARG A 77 -6.39 2.02 -12.36
CA ARG A 77 -7.05 0.71 -12.39
C ARG A 77 -7.74 0.38 -11.08
N LEU A 78 -7.10 0.68 -9.95
CA LEU A 78 -7.66 0.42 -8.64
C LEU A 78 -8.92 1.26 -8.39
N VAL A 79 -8.85 2.54 -8.70
CA VAL A 79 -10.01 3.43 -8.53
C VAL A 79 -11.13 3.00 -9.45
N ALA A 80 -10.83 2.66 -10.70
CA ALA A 80 -11.83 2.22 -11.67
C ALA A 80 -12.51 0.92 -11.23
N ALA A 81 -11.77 0.07 -10.50
CA ALA A 81 -12.33 -1.18 -9.98
C ALA A 81 -13.10 -1.00 -8.67
N GLY A 82 -13.19 0.22 -8.15
CA GLY A 82 -13.97 0.52 -6.96
C GLY A 82 -13.21 0.43 -5.64
N PHE A 83 -11.88 0.32 -5.68
CA PHE A 83 -11.07 0.26 -4.46
C PHE A 83 -10.76 1.65 -3.94
N GLU A 84 -10.65 1.76 -2.63
CA GLU A 84 -10.25 3.00 -1.98
C GLU A 84 -8.72 3.11 -2.01
N VAL A 85 -8.20 4.24 -2.49
CA VAL A 85 -6.77 4.48 -2.65
C VAL A 85 -6.39 5.72 -1.87
N CYS A 86 -5.26 5.66 -1.19
CA CYS A 86 -4.73 6.74 -0.38
C CYS A 86 -3.27 6.98 -0.75
N PHE A 87 -2.87 8.25 -0.84
CA PHE A 87 -1.47 8.59 -1.06
C PHE A 87 -0.83 9.03 0.24
N ILE A 88 0.35 8.50 0.51
CA ILE A 88 1.09 8.79 1.74
C ILE A 88 2.27 9.66 1.36
N SER A 89 2.48 10.75 2.09
CA SER A 89 3.53 11.69 1.75
C SER A 89 4.92 11.09 2.00
N SER A 90 5.86 11.39 1.10
CA SER A 90 7.24 10.95 1.23
C SER A 90 7.88 11.46 2.51
N VAL A 91 7.51 12.66 2.95
CA VAL A 91 8.03 13.24 4.18
C VAL A 91 7.58 12.44 5.40
N ALA A 92 6.30 12.07 5.44
CA ALA A 92 5.76 11.26 6.54
C ALA A 92 6.46 9.89 6.59
N SER A 93 6.66 9.27 5.42
CA SER A 93 7.36 7.98 5.34
C SER A 93 8.79 8.08 5.84
N ALA A 94 9.51 9.14 5.42
CA ALA A 94 10.90 9.32 5.84
C ALA A 94 11.01 9.51 7.35
N ARG A 95 10.14 10.32 7.92
CA ARG A 95 10.14 10.55 9.37
C ARG A 95 9.82 9.30 10.15
N TYR A 96 8.87 8.52 9.68
CA TYR A 96 8.51 7.28 10.34
C TYR A 96 9.65 6.27 10.30
N ARG A 97 10.36 6.17 9.16
CA ARG A 97 11.54 5.31 9.05
C ARG A 97 12.61 5.70 10.05
N GLU A 98 12.85 7.01 10.20
CA GLU A 98 13.84 7.50 11.15
C GLU A 98 13.48 7.08 12.58
N VAL A 99 12.22 7.23 12.96
CA VAL A 99 11.77 6.92 14.31
C VAL A 99 11.76 5.42 14.58
N MET A 100 11.25 4.63 13.64
CA MET A 100 11.00 3.20 13.86
C MET A 100 12.21 2.34 13.58
N PHE A 101 13.04 2.72 12.61
CA PHE A 101 14.15 1.90 12.17
C PHE A 101 15.50 2.56 12.33
N ASN A 102 15.51 3.82 12.77
CA ASN A 102 16.72 4.62 12.90
C ASN A 102 17.55 4.58 11.62
N SER A 103 16.89 4.74 10.48
CA SER A 103 17.50 4.58 9.17
C SER A 103 16.79 5.42 8.14
N TRP A 104 17.58 6.01 7.24
CA TRP A 104 17.07 6.70 6.07
C TRP A 104 17.15 5.84 4.81
N ASP A 105 17.75 4.66 4.92
CA ASP A 105 17.93 3.77 3.78
C ASP A 105 16.61 3.20 3.33
N LYS A 106 16.39 3.22 2.02
CA LYS A 106 15.20 2.63 1.42
C LYS A 106 15.50 1.21 0.99
N ASN A 107 14.66 0.30 1.42
CA ASN A 107 14.63 -1.04 0.87
C ASN A 107 13.20 -1.55 0.93
N ASP A 108 12.85 -2.40 -0.02
CA ASP A 108 11.46 -2.79 -0.25
C ASP A 108 10.71 -3.27 0.99
N PRO A 109 11.23 -4.21 1.81
CA PRO A 109 10.50 -4.67 2.97
C PRO A 109 10.25 -3.58 4.01
N LYS A 110 11.26 -2.75 4.29
CA LYS A 110 11.10 -1.66 5.25
C LYS A 110 10.12 -0.61 4.76
N ASP A 111 10.21 -0.25 3.47
CA ASP A 111 9.38 0.80 2.92
C ASP A 111 7.91 0.38 2.90
N ALA A 112 7.62 -0.83 2.49
CA ALA A 112 6.25 -1.33 2.52
C ALA A 112 5.71 -1.42 3.95
N ALA A 113 6.54 -1.83 4.90
CA ALA A 113 6.12 -1.91 6.29
C ALA A 113 5.81 -0.53 6.87
N VAL A 114 6.63 0.48 6.54
CA VAL A 114 6.38 1.85 6.98
C VAL A 114 5.06 2.36 6.40
N LEU A 115 4.84 2.15 5.11
CA LEU A 115 3.60 2.58 4.47
C LEU A 115 2.39 1.90 5.09
N LEU A 116 2.51 0.62 5.41
CA LEU A 116 1.41 -0.12 6.03
C LEU A 116 1.04 0.47 7.39
N GLU A 117 2.04 0.79 8.22
CA GLU A 117 1.76 1.38 9.52
C GLU A 117 1.14 2.76 9.42
N LEU A 118 1.59 3.56 8.45
CA LEU A 118 1.00 4.88 8.22
C LEU A 118 -0.43 4.77 7.69
N LEU A 119 -0.73 3.72 6.94
CA LEU A 119 -2.05 3.49 6.39
C LEU A 119 -3.06 3.07 7.45
N LYS A 120 -2.60 2.34 8.43
CA LYS A 120 -3.45 1.87 9.54
C LYS A 120 -3.71 2.99 10.52
#